data_919a68abf9950a1503785240e1292715
#
_entry.id   919a68abf9950a1503785240e1292715
#
_cell.length_a   1.000
_cell.length_b   1.000
_cell.length_c   1.000
_cell.angle_alpha   90.00
_cell.angle_beta   90.00
_cell.angle_gamma   90.00
#
_symmetry.space_group_name_H-M   'P 1'
#
loop_
_entity.id
_entity.type
_entity.pdbx_description
1 polymer ?
#
loop_
_entity_poly.entity_id
_entity_poly.type
_entity_poly.pdbx_seq_one_letter_code
_entity_poly.pdbx_strand_id
1 'polypeptide(L)'
;PPELYNRAVGFGCIEIFRDTREIVFTNWPYWEDVSKPDAKPYPGWSIKIQQGGNGLPRSKWKLPQVPGGQVIEVIDEADNELVYTFRLPANSFTPTVPRPGSYTVRLYDPDTKKEEIRKAQLAR
;
A
#
# COMPACT_ATOMS: atom_id res chain seq x y z
N PRO A 1 4.49 18.28 -0.91
CA PRO A 1 5.72 17.49 -1.10
C PRO A 1 6.83 18.10 -0.25
N PRO A 2 7.78 17.27 0.22
CA PRO A 2 8.92 17.77 0.97
C PRO A 2 9.74 18.74 0.11
N GLU A 3 10.30 19.74 0.76
CA GLU A 3 11.19 20.68 0.09
C GLU A 3 12.54 19.99 -0.22
N LEU A 4 13.09 20.33 -1.38
CA LEU A 4 14.44 19.91 -1.75
C LEU A 4 15.44 20.93 -1.22
N TYR A 5 16.31 20.48 -0.34
CA TYR A 5 17.40 21.30 0.20
C TYR A 5 18.68 21.04 -0.58
N ASN A 6 19.19 22.08 -1.23
CA ASN A 6 20.48 21.99 -1.91
C ASN A 6 21.60 21.91 -0.87
N ARG A 7 22.48 20.89 -0.98
CA ARG A 7 23.56 20.59 -0.03
C ARG A 7 23.10 20.29 1.40
N ALA A 8 21.89 19.78 1.57
CA ALA A 8 21.45 19.30 2.87
C ALA A 8 22.24 18.05 3.26
N VAL A 9 22.86 18.08 4.42
CA VAL A 9 23.55 16.91 4.99
C VAL A 9 22.74 16.35 6.16
N GLY A 10 22.62 15.05 6.21
CA GLY A 10 21.81 14.38 7.24
C GLY A 10 21.74 12.89 6.97
N PHE A 11 20.75 12.26 7.55
CA PHE A 11 20.48 10.85 7.35
C PHE A 11 19.00 10.58 7.18
N GLY A 12 18.67 9.55 6.39
CA GLY A 12 17.32 9.04 6.22
C GLY A 12 17.05 7.88 7.18
N CYS A 13 15.83 7.84 7.70
CA CYS A 13 15.32 6.73 8.47
C CYS A 13 14.09 6.15 7.75
N ILE A 14 14.00 4.83 7.69
CA ILE A 14 12.84 4.11 7.17
C ILE A 14 12.33 3.20 8.28
N GLU A 15 11.10 3.45 8.70
CA GLU A 15 10.42 2.64 9.71
C GLU A 15 9.30 1.85 9.04
N ILE A 16 9.25 0.54 9.30
CA ILE A 16 8.25 -0.36 8.74
C ILE A 16 7.41 -0.92 9.87
N PHE A 17 6.15 -0.55 9.89
CA PHE A 17 5.18 -0.99 10.89
C PHE A 17 4.36 -2.17 10.35
N ARG A 18 4.67 -3.36 10.84
CA ARG A 18 4.02 -4.59 10.39
C ARG A 18 2.51 -4.61 10.68
N ASP A 19 2.13 -4.11 11.85
CA ASP A 19 0.73 -4.20 12.31
C ASP A 19 -0.17 -3.21 11.59
N THR A 20 0.29 -1.98 11.40
CA THR A 20 -0.46 -0.93 10.69
C THR A 20 -0.26 -0.95 9.18
N ARG A 21 0.71 -1.74 8.68
CA ARG A 21 1.09 -1.78 7.25
C ARG A 21 1.53 -0.42 6.72
N GLU A 22 2.16 0.37 7.58
CA GLU A 22 2.74 1.65 7.24
C GLU A 22 4.25 1.55 7.00
N ILE A 23 4.73 2.37 6.07
CA ILE A 23 6.15 2.69 5.92
C ILE A 23 6.28 4.19 6.14
N VAL A 24 7.17 4.59 7.03
CA VAL A 24 7.45 6.00 7.34
C VAL A 24 8.87 6.31 6.91
N PHE A 25 9.00 7.33 6.07
CA PHE A 25 10.30 7.88 5.64
C PHE A 25 10.52 9.19 6.34
N THR A 26 11.63 9.31 7.06
CA THR A 26 12.01 10.54 7.74
C THR A 26 13.42 10.93 7.36
N ASN A 27 13.66 12.21 7.05
CA ASN A 27 15.00 12.75 6.84
C ASN A 27 15.36 13.71 7.96
N TRP A 28 16.50 13.47 8.59
CA TRP A 28 17.00 14.21 9.73
C TRP A 28 18.23 15.05 9.35
N PRO A 29 18.29 16.31 9.75
CA PRO A 29 19.53 17.07 9.66
C PRO A 29 20.64 16.45 10.52
N TYR A 30 21.89 16.56 10.09
CA TYR A 30 23.03 15.98 10.84
C TYR A 30 23.25 16.63 12.21
N TRP A 31 22.75 17.85 12.43
CA TRP A 31 22.85 18.57 13.71
C TRP A 31 21.74 18.22 14.70
N GLU A 32 20.73 17.48 14.28
CA GLU A 32 19.65 17.06 15.17
C GLU A 32 20.02 15.82 15.99
N ASP A 33 19.83 15.91 17.28
CA ASP A 33 19.94 14.79 18.19
C ASP A 33 18.59 14.07 18.28
N VAL A 34 18.43 13.04 17.47
CA VAL A 34 17.17 12.26 17.37
C VAL A 34 16.79 11.48 18.63
N SER A 35 17.68 11.43 19.65
CA SER A 35 17.35 10.85 20.95
C SER A 35 16.49 11.79 21.80
N LYS A 36 16.40 13.05 21.42
CA LYS A 36 15.63 14.06 22.14
C LYS A 36 14.19 14.10 21.67
N PRO A 37 13.22 14.29 22.56
CA PRO A 37 11.79 14.31 22.20
C PRO A 37 11.37 15.54 21.37
N ASP A 38 12.18 16.58 21.35
CA ASP A 38 11.97 17.83 20.61
C ASP A 38 12.74 17.88 19.27
N ALA A 39 13.44 16.83 18.90
CA ALA A 39 14.13 16.70 17.63
C ALA A 39 13.16 16.90 16.44
N LYS A 40 13.62 17.65 15.44
CA LYS A 40 12.79 18.01 14.28
C LYS A 40 13.40 17.49 12.97
N PRO A 41 12.67 16.70 12.19
CA PRO A 41 13.12 16.34 10.86
C PRO A 41 13.17 17.56 9.93
N TYR A 42 13.76 17.39 8.75
CA TYR A 42 13.66 18.40 7.70
C TYR A 42 12.20 18.74 7.39
N PRO A 43 11.86 20.02 7.07
CA PRO A 43 10.49 20.40 6.72
C PRO A 43 9.90 19.55 5.61
N GLY A 44 8.63 19.16 5.78
CA GLY A 44 7.94 18.27 4.86
C GLY A 44 8.10 16.77 5.12
N TRP A 45 8.95 16.40 6.06
CA TRP A 45 9.11 15.05 6.58
C TRP A 45 8.43 14.92 7.97
N SER A 46 7.82 13.78 8.32
CA SER A 46 7.92 12.45 7.74
C SER A 46 6.85 12.21 6.68
N ILE A 47 7.15 11.32 5.71
CA ILE A 47 6.18 10.85 4.73
C ILE A 47 5.72 9.47 5.15
N LYS A 48 4.39 9.29 5.22
CA LYS A 48 3.76 7.99 5.53
C LYS A 48 3.14 7.41 4.27
N ILE A 49 3.40 6.14 4.03
CA ILE A 49 2.81 5.37 2.95
C ILE A 49 2.09 4.16 3.53
N GLN A 50 0.80 4.05 3.26
CA GLN A 50 0.01 2.86 3.56
C GLN A 50 0.15 1.84 2.43
N GLN A 51 0.41 0.59 2.76
CA GLN A 51 0.52 -0.49 1.79
C GLN A 51 -0.72 -0.56 0.89
N GLY A 52 -1.92 -0.52 1.48
CA GLY A 52 -3.17 -0.60 0.74
C GLY A 52 -3.48 0.59 -0.17
N GLY A 53 -2.79 1.74 0.01
CA GLY A 53 -2.93 2.93 -0.83
C GLY A 53 -1.80 3.11 -1.84
N ASN A 54 -0.75 2.30 -1.75
CA ASN A 54 0.43 2.43 -2.58
C ASN A 54 0.30 1.54 -3.84
N GLY A 55 0.28 2.17 -5.00
CA GLY A 55 0.19 1.46 -6.27
C GLY A 55 -1.22 0.98 -6.66
N LEU A 56 -2.23 1.21 -5.83
CA LEU A 56 -3.60 0.90 -6.23
C LEU A 56 -4.08 1.88 -7.31
N PRO A 57 -4.78 1.39 -8.34
CA PRO A 57 -5.38 2.25 -9.35
C PRO A 57 -6.34 3.26 -8.70
N ARG A 58 -6.10 4.55 -8.89
CA ARG A 58 -7.04 5.62 -8.56
C ARG A 58 -8.14 5.64 -9.62
N SER A 59 -9.06 4.72 -9.53
CA SER A 59 -10.08 4.49 -10.54
C SER A 59 -11.48 4.50 -9.94
N LYS A 60 -12.46 4.85 -10.78
CA LYS A 60 -13.87 4.70 -10.44
C LYS A 60 -14.37 3.25 -10.57
N TRP A 61 -13.64 2.41 -11.29
CA TRP A 61 -14.02 1.03 -11.53
C TRP A 61 -13.73 0.17 -10.30
N LYS A 62 -14.77 -0.50 -9.78
CA LYS A 62 -14.71 -1.27 -8.54
C LYS A 62 -15.15 -2.71 -8.79
N LEU A 63 -14.48 -3.64 -8.13
CA LEU A 63 -14.90 -5.03 -8.05
C LEU A 63 -15.78 -5.25 -6.80
N PRO A 64 -16.49 -6.39 -6.72
CA PRO A 64 -17.22 -6.77 -5.53
C PRO A 64 -16.33 -6.78 -4.29
N GLN A 65 -16.92 -6.39 -3.17
CA GLN A 65 -16.24 -6.33 -1.88
C GLN A 65 -15.73 -7.71 -1.45
N VAL A 66 -14.55 -7.73 -0.84
CA VAL A 66 -13.90 -8.94 -0.30
C VAL A 66 -13.63 -8.81 1.20
N PRO A 67 -13.55 -9.92 1.94
CA PRO A 67 -13.16 -9.90 3.35
C PRO A 67 -11.70 -9.46 3.49
N GLY A 68 -11.38 -8.80 4.61
CA GLY A 68 -10.01 -8.37 4.91
C GLY A 68 -9.14 -9.46 5.53
N GLY A 69 -7.90 -9.07 5.87
CA GLY A 69 -6.94 -9.92 6.57
C GLY A 69 -6.16 -10.92 5.69
N GLN A 70 -6.62 -11.17 4.49
CA GLN A 70 -6.03 -12.09 3.51
C GLN A 70 -5.10 -11.37 2.54
N VAL A 71 -4.33 -12.14 1.78
CA VAL A 71 -3.62 -11.63 0.60
C VAL A 71 -4.57 -11.66 -0.58
N ILE A 72 -4.69 -10.54 -1.29
CA ILE A 72 -5.45 -10.42 -2.53
C ILE A 72 -4.51 -10.40 -3.73
N GLU A 73 -4.89 -11.11 -4.78
CA GLU A 73 -4.36 -10.94 -6.13
C GLU A 73 -5.51 -10.58 -7.06
N VAL A 74 -5.32 -9.55 -7.87
CA VAL A 74 -6.28 -9.13 -8.90
C VAL A 74 -5.63 -9.30 -10.26
N ILE A 75 -6.24 -10.11 -11.10
CA ILE A 75 -5.74 -10.46 -12.43
C ILE A 75 -6.75 -9.99 -13.47
N ASP A 76 -6.30 -9.25 -14.47
CA ASP A 76 -7.12 -8.85 -15.61
C ASP A 76 -7.28 -10.05 -16.55
N GLU A 77 -8.50 -10.45 -16.84
CA GLU A 77 -8.78 -11.62 -17.67
C GLU A 77 -8.58 -11.37 -19.18
N ALA A 78 -8.47 -10.11 -19.60
CA ALA A 78 -8.27 -9.77 -21.01
C ALA A 78 -6.86 -10.11 -21.50
N ASP A 79 -5.85 -9.93 -20.65
CA ASP A 79 -4.44 -10.14 -20.97
C ASP A 79 -3.74 -11.09 -19.99
N ASN A 80 -4.46 -11.55 -18.97
CA ASN A 80 -3.96 -12.40 -17.89
C ASN A 80 -2.82 -11.75 -17.10
N GLU A 81 -2.81 -10.43 -17.02
CA GLU A 81 -1.82 -9.67 -16.25
C GLU A 81 -2.23 -9.48 -14.79
N LEU A 82 -1.25 -9.60 -13.90
CA LEU A 82 -1.42 -9.29 -12.48
C LEU A 82 -1.49 -7.77 -12.32
N VAL A 83 -2.66 -7.25 -11.94
CA VAL A 83 -2.88 -5.82 -11.71
C VAL A 83 -2.20 -5.39 -10.41
N TYR A 84 -2.40 -6.14 -9.34
CA TYR A 84 -1.69 -5.97 -8.06
C TYR A 84 -1.90 -7.16 -7.12
N THR A 85 -1.03 -7.24 -6.13
CA THR A 85 -1.15 -8.15 -4.98
C THR A 85 -0.67 -7.45 -3.71
N PHE A 86 -1.39 -7.60 -2.61
CA PHE A 86 -0.97 -7.16 -1.28
C PHE A 86 -1.81 -7.80 -0.18
N ARG A 87 -1.36 -7.70 1.08
CA ARG A 87 -2.15 -8.15 2.23
C ARG A 87 -3.19 -7.10 2.60
N LEU A 88 -4.44 -7.50 2.63
CA LEU A 88 -5.56 -6.63 2.98
C LEU A 88 -5.52 -6.22 4.46
N PRO A 89 -6.00 -5.00 4.80
CA PRO A 89 -6.29 -4.63 6.17
C PRO A 89 -7.34 -5.58 6.76
N ALA A 90 -7.49 -5.58 8.09
CA ALA A 90 -8.43 -6.48 8.76
C ALA A 90 -9.91 -6.30 8.35
N ASN A 91 -10.26 -5.09 7.94
CA ASN A 91 -11.62 -4.76 7.49
C ASN A 91 -11.86 -5.21 6.06
N SER A 92 -13.15 -5.28 5.66
CA SER A 92 -13.53 -5.53 4.28
C SER A 92 -12.92 -4.51 3.32
N PHE A 93 -12.62 -4.93 2.11
CA PHE A 93 -11.96 -4.15 1.09
C PHE A 93 -12.72 -4.18 -0.24
N THR A 94 -12.80 -3.04 -0.91
CA THR A 94 -13.37 -2.94 -2.26
C THR A 94 -12.24 -2.73 -3.25
N PRO A 95 -11.88 -3.75 -4.04
CA PRO A 95 -10.79 -3.63 -5.01
C PRO A 95 -11.12 -2.63 -6.11
N THR A 96 -10.15 -1.80 -6.49
CA THR A 96 -10.26 -0.90 -7.65
C THR A 96 -9.37 -1.39 -8.78
N VAL A 97 -9.79 -1.16 -10.02
CA VAL A 97 -9.09 -1.64 -11.22
C VAL A 97 -8.97 -0.52 -12.26
N PRO A 98 -7.96 -0.54 -13.14
CA PRO A 98 -7.65 0.59 -14.02
C PRO A 98 -8.69 0.82 -15.13
N ARG A 99 -9.41 -0.22 -15.55
CA ARG A 99 -10.35 -0.19 -16.67
C ARG A 99 -11.60 -1.04 -16.40
N PRO A 100 -12.71 -0.83 -17.12
CA PRO A 100 -13.83 -1.76 -17.07
C PRO A 100 -13.43 -3.10 -17.70
N GLY A 101 -13.97 -4.19 -17.20
CA GLY A 101 -13.66 -5.51 -17.71
C GLY A 101 -13.97 -6.61 -16.71
N SER A 102 -13.53 -7.81 -17.06
CA SER A 102 -13.65 -9.01 -16.24
C SER A 102 -12.32 -9.31 -15.56
N TYR A 103 -12.37 -9.63 -14.28
CA TYR A 103 -11.19 -9.86 -13.45
C TYR A 103 -11.33 -11.15 -12.65
N THR A 104 -10.21 -11.82 -12.45
CA THR A 104 -10.09 -12.87 -11.46
C THR A 104 -9.54 -12.30 -10.16
N VAL A 105 -10.25 -12.53 -9.06
CA VAL A 105 -9.81 -12.19 -7.71
C VAL A 105 -9.45 -13.46 -6.97
N ARG A 106 -8.20 -13.56 -6.55
CA ARG A 106 -7.68 -14.65 -5.73
C ARG A 106 -7.43 -14.13 -4.32
N LEU A 107 -8.00 -14.79 -3.33
CA LEU A 107 -7.81 -14.51 -1.91
C LEU A 107 -7.04 -15.66 -1.29
N TYR A 108 -5.97 -15.38 -0.59
CA TYR A 108 -5.14 -16.37 0.07
C TYR A 108 -4.88 -15.97 1.52
N ASP A 109 -5.18 -16.88 2.43
CA ASP A 109 -4.84 -16.73 3.84
C ASP A 109 -3.52 -17.48 4.14
N PRO A 110 -2.42 -16.76 4.39
CA PRO A 110 -1.11 -17.37 4.62
C PRO A 110 -1.04 -18.17 5.94
N ASP A 111 -1.89 -17.88 6.91
CA ASP A 111 -1.89 -18.52 8.23
C ASP A 111 -2.62 -19.85 8.17
N THR A 112 -3.78 -19.90 7.52
CA THR A 112 -4.60 -21.12 7.38
C THR A 112 -4.37 -21.86 6.06
N LYS A 113 -3.61 -21.27 5.12
CA LYS A 113 -3.38 -21.77 3.75
C LYS A 113 -4.66 -21.99 2.94
N LYS A 114 -5.73 -21.33 3.32
CA LYS A 114 -6.99 -21.36 2.56
C LYS A 114 -6.90 -20.43 1.38
N GLU A 115 -7.48 -20.86 0.28
CA GLU A 115 -7.53 -20.11 -0.96
C GLU A 115 -8.95 -20.07 -1.48
N GLU A 116 -9.35 -18.92 -2.02
CA GLU A 116 -10.61 -18.68 -2.70
C GLU A 116 -10.32 -17.96 -4.03
N ILE A 117 -10.86 -18.48 -5.12
CA ILE A 117 -10.70 -17.88 -6.46
C ILE A 117 -12.09 -17.49 -6.98
N ARG A 118 -12.27 -16.20 -7.26
CA ARG A 118 -13.48 -15.63 -7.85
C ARG A 118 -13.17 -15.16 -9.27
N LYS A 119 -13.64 -15.89 -10.26
CA LYS A 119 -13.50 -15.55 -11.68
C LYS A 119 -14.64 -14.65 -12.15
N ALA A 120 -14.44 -14.02 -13.33
CA ALA A 120 -15.43 -13.19 -14.01
C ALA A 120 -16.06 -12.10 -13.13
N GLN A 121 -15.24 -11.48 -12.25
CA GLN A 121 -15.68 -10.36 -11.45
C GLN A 121 -15.73 -9.10 -12.33
N LEU A 122 -16.93 -8.57 -12.54
CA LEU A 122 -17.13 -7.40 -13.40
C LEU A 122 -16.87 -6.11 -12.63
N ALA A 123 -16.01 -5.26 -13.20
CA ALA A 123 -15.76 -3.92 -12.72
C ALA A 123 -16.94 -2.99 -13.07
N ARG A 124 -17.49 -2.31 -12.05
CA ARG A 124 -18.63 -1.37 -12.16
C ARG A 124 -18.31 -0.02 -11.56
#